data_66752aa40bf30aede7c897c2211d285c
#
_entry.id   66752aa40bf30aede7c897c2211d285c
#
_cell.length_a   1.000
_cell.length_b   1.000
_cell.length_c   1.000
_cell.angle_alpha   90.00
_cell.angle_beta   90.00
_cell.angle_gamma   90.00
#
_symmetry.space_group_name_H-M   'P 1'
#
loop_
_entity.id
_entity.type
_entity.pdbx_description
1 polymer ?
#
loop_
_entity_poly.entity_id
_entity_poly.type
_entity_poly.pdbx_seq_one_letter_code
_entity_poly.pdbx_strand_id
1 'polypeptide(L)'
;MLSRSFAALALALGASFTPVSPALAEAPAVRTQVPGYYRLALGEIEITALYDGYVDLGAKLLLNASQADIQRLLATRFIAGEKVQTAVNAYLINAGGRLILVDTGAAKAFGPTLGFIGEQIRAAGY
;
A
#
# COMPACT_ATOMS: atom_id res chain seq x y z
N MET A 1 -39.56 75.17 34.86
CA MET A 1 -38.38 74.34 35.25
C MET A 1 -38.60 72.93 34.77
N LEU A 2 -38.03 72.56 33.63
CA LEU A 2 -38.20 71.23 33.02
C LEU A 2 -36.96 70.38 33.37
N SER A 3 -37.16 69.31 34.14
CA SER A 3 -36.15 68.29 34.39
C SER A 3 -36.17 67.24 33.29
N ARG A 4 -35.05 67.08 32.55
CA ARG A 4 -34.87 66.07 31.49
C ARG A 4 -34.09 64.88 32.11
N SER A 5 -34.81 63.79 32.33
CA SER A 5 -34.17 62.52 32.70
C SER A 5 -33.67 61.82 31.46
N PHE A 6 -32.34 61.62 31.36
CA PHE A 6 -31.71 60.74 30.37
C PHE A 6 -31.68 59.30 30.88
N ALA A 7 -32.44 58.43 30.27
CA ALA A 7 -32.30 56.98 30.48
C ALA A 7 -31.23 56.42 29.57
N ALA A 8 -30.12 55.95 30.12
CA ALA A 8 -29.09 55.25 29.37
C ALA A 8 -29.47 53.78 29.22
N LEU A 9 -29.72 53.37 27.97
CA LEU A 9 -29.95 51.95 27.58
C LEU A 9 -28.61 51.27 27.37
N ALA A 10 -28.18 50.43 28.31
CA ALA A 10 -26.98 49.60 28.17
C ALA A 10 -27.34 48.33 27.40
N LEU A 11 -26.86 48.22 26.15
CA LEU A 11 -26.96 47.01 25.31
C LEU A 11 -25.85 46.05 25.69
N ALA A 12 -26.15 44.99 26.46
CA ALA A 12 -25.20 43.92 26.75
C ALA A 12 -25.15 42.93 25.59
N LEU A 13 -24.08 42.99 24.75
CA LEU A 13 -23.78 41.94 23.78
C LEU A 13 -23.23 40.72 24.55
N GLY A 14 -24.06 39.71 24.78
CA GLY A 14 -23.64 38.40 25.30
C GLY A 14 -22.98 37.61 24.14
N ALA A 15 -21.64 37.55 24.12
CA ALA A 15 -20.93 36.63 23.25
C ALA A 15 -21.08 35.20 23.78
N SER A 16 -21.94 34.41 23.16
CA SER A 16 -22.06 32.97 23.43
C SER A 16 -20.87 32.24 22.86
N PHE A 17 -19.86 31.94 23.69
CA PHE A 17 -18.80 31.01 23.36
C PHE A 17 -19.36 29.58 23.39
N THR A 18 -19.67 29.00 22.25
CA THR A 18 -19.91 27.57 22.14
C THR A 18 -18.57 26.85 22.13
N PRO A 19 -18.29 25.92 23.06
CA PRO A 19 -17.07 25.13 23.00
C PRO A 19 -17.11 24.28 21.73
N VAL A 20 -16.17 24.49 20.82
CA VAL A 20 -15.94 23.60 19.68
C VAL A 20 -15.23 22.37 20.22
N SER A 21 -15.96 21.28 20.42
CA SER A 21 -15.35 19.98 20.70
C SER A 21 -14.54 19.54 19.49
N PRO A 22 -13.25 19.17 19.64
CA PRO A 22 -12.51 18.58 18.54
C PRO A 22 -13.20 17.29 18.12
N ALA A 23 -13.75 17.26 16.93
CA ALA A 23 -14.24 16.03 16.30
C ALA A 23 -13.00 15.18 15.99
N LEU A 24 -12.71 14.19 16.83
CA LEU A 24 -11.77 13.12 16.48
C LEU A 24 -12.44 12.30 15.38
N ALA A 25 -12.13 12.62 14.13
CA ALA A 25 -12.51 11.81 12.99
C ALA A 25 -11.65 10.54 13.03
N GLU A 26 -12.15 9.50 13.69
CA GLU A 26 -11.54 8.16 13.64
C GLU A 26 -11.87 7.58 12.27
N ALA A 27 -10.86 7.49 11.39
CA ALA A 27 -10.98 6.79 10.11
C ALA A 27 -10.93 5.28 10.38
N PRO A 28 -12.00 4.51 10.09
CA PRO A 28 -11.99 3.08 10.30
C PRO A 28 -10.93 2.42 9.43
N ALA A 29 -10.13 1.51 10.03
CA ALA A 29 -9.12 0.77 9.29
C ALA A 29 -9.79 -0.18 8.28
N VAL A 30 -9.41 -0.07 6.99
CA VAL A 30 -9.78 -1.04 5.96
C VAL A 30 -8.88 -2.26 6.13
N ARG A 31 -9.44 -3.38 6.57
CA ARG A 31 -8.70 -4.61 6.92
C ARG A 31 -8.65 -5.62 5.78
N THR A 32 -9.00 -5.22 4.58
CA THR A 32 -8.90 -6.05 3.37
C THR A 32 -7.65 -5.67 2.58
N GLN A 33 -6.93 -6.68 2.11
CA GLN A 33 -5.78 -6.47 1.24
C GLN A 33 -6.26 -5.98 -0.14
N VAL A 34 -5.58 -4.99 -0.69
CA VAL A 34 -5.79 -4.57 -2.09
C VAL A 34 -5.33 -5.68 -3.04
N PRO A 35 -5.90 -5.78 -4.26
CA PRO A 35 -5.43 -6.73 -5.26
C PRO A 35 -3.94 -6.57 -5.56
N GLY A 36 -3.24 -7.70 -5.73
CA GLY A 36 -1.79 -7.74 -5.97
C GLY A 36 -1.45 -7.64 -7.46
N TYR A 37 -1.95 -6.64 -8.17
CA TYR A 37 -1.56 -6.39 -9.54
C TYR A 37 -1.31 -4.90 -9.81
N TYR A 38 -0.48 -4.63 -10.82
CA TYR A 38 -0.21 -3.29 -11.30
C TYR A 38 -0.22 -3.28 -12.83
N ARG A 39 -0.85 -2.28 -13.43
CA ARG A 39 -1.04 -2.18 -14.87
C ARG A 39 -0.27 -1.00 -15.45
N LEU A 40 0.45 -1.25 -16.55
CA LEU A 40 1.25 -0.28 -17.28
C LEU A 40 0.90 -0.35 -18.77
N ALA A 41 0.67 0.80 -19.40
CA ALA A 41 0.57 0.91 -20.85
C ALA A 41 1.96 1.23 -21.44
N LEU A 42 2.34 0.48 -22.48
CA LEU A 42 3.53 0.71 -23.27
C LEU A 42 3.12 0.82 -24.76
N GLY A 43 2.83 2.02 -25.21
CA GLY A 43 2.16 2.25 -26.48
C GLY A 43 0.77 1.61 -26.49
N GLU A 44 0.52 0.72 -27.46
CA GLU A 44 -0.73 -0.04 -27.57
C GLU A 44 -0.71 -1.37 -26.81
N ILE A 45 0.39 -1.68 -26.15
CA ILE A 45 0.54 -2.90 -25.34
C ILE A 45 0.20 -2.56 -23.89
N GLU A 46 -0.62 -3.40 -23.27
CA GLU A 46 -0.87 -3.35 -21.83
C GLU A 46 -0.10 -4.47 -21.12
N ILE A 47 0.68 -4.12 -20.11
CA ILE A 47 1.42 -5.07 -19.26
C ILE A 47 0.83 -5.02 -17.86
N THR A 48 0.36 -6.16 -17.38
CA THR A 48 -0.13 -6.30 -16.00
C THR A 48 0.85 -7.15 -15.21
N ALA A 49 1.54 -6.54 -14.25
CA ALA A 49 2.33 -7.27 -13.26
C ALA A 49 1.38 -7.93 -12.27
N LEU A 50 1.59 -9.22 -12.00
CA LEU A 50 0.76 -10.06 -11.14
C LEU A 50 1.62 -10.57 -9.99
N TYR A 51 1.26 -10.24 -8.78
CA TYR A 51 2.00 -10.67 -7.59
C TYR A 51 1.57 -12.07 -7.18
N ASP A 52 2.47 -13.04 -7.30
CA ASP A 52 2.24 -14.43 -6.86
C ASP A 52 2.33 -14.58 -5.35
N GLY A 53 3.05 -13.67 -4.71
CA GLY A 53 3.36 -13.73 -3.30
C GLY A 53 4.84 -13.52 -3.03
N TYR A 54 5.34 -14.07 -1.93
CA TYR A 54 6.74 -13.92 -1.55
C TYR A 54 7.32 -15.23 -0.98
N VAL A 55 8.65 -15.30 -1.05
CA VAL A 55 9.44 -16.35 -0.41
C VAL A 55 10.60 -15.72 0.36
N ASP A 56 10.90 -16.27 1.52
CA ASP A 56 12.06 -15.85 2.31
C ASP A 56 13.30 -16.63 1.85
N LEU A 57 14.12 -15.98 1.03
CA LEU A 57 15.37 -16.56 0.54
C LEU A 57 16.49 -16.41 1.58
N GLY A 58 17.18 -17.49 1.86
CA GLY A 58 18.35 -17.46 2.74
C GLY A 58 19.53 -16.70 2.11
N ALA A 59 20.23 -15.90 2.90
CA ALA A 59 21.40 -15.13 2.46
C ALA A 59 22.51 -16.02 1.86
N LYS A 60 22.52 -17.32 2.15
CA LYS A 60 23.46 -18.31 1.56
C LYS A 60 23.33 -18.45 0.04
N LEU A 61 22.22 -18.01 -0.55
CA LEU A 61 22.03 -18.00 -2.00
C LEU A 61 22.76 -16.83 -2.69
N LEU A 62 23.23 -15.85 -1.92
CA LEU A 62 24.01 -14.74 -2.43
C LEU A 62 25.48 -15.18 -2.55
N LEU A 63 25.93 -15.35 -3.79
CA LEU A 63 27.28 -15.81 -4.10
C LEU A 63 28.26 -14.64 -4.20
N ASN A 64 29.57 -14.95 -4.07
CA ASN A 64 30.67 -14.00 -4.24
C ASN A 64 30.70 -12.82 -3.27
N ALA A 65 30.09 -12.97 -2.09
CA ALA A 65 30.14 -11.98 -1.01
C ALA A 65 30.38 -12.69 0.32
N SER A 66 31.12 -12.06 1.22
CA SER A 66 31.28 -12.58 2.58
C SER A 66 29.98 -12.42 3.37
N GLN A 67 29.78 -13.29 4.36
CA GLN A 67 28.60 -13.18 5.24
C GLN A 67 28.54 -11.81 5.95
N ALA A 68 29.69 -11.25 6.32
CA ALA A 68 29.79 -9.95 6.95
C ALA A 68 29.35 -8.83 5.99
N ASP A 69 29.75 -8.89 4.72
CA ASP A 69 29.32 -7.92 3.71
C ASP A 69 27.83 -8.04 3.41
N ILE A 70 27.31 -9.25 3.32
CA ILE A 70 25.87 -9.49 3.14
C ILE A 70 25.10 -8.85 4.30
N GLN A 71 25.48 -9.11 5.55
CA GLN A 71 24.80 -8.54 6.72
C GLN A 71 24.90 -7.01 6.75
N ARG A 72 26.05 -6.46 6.42
CA ARG A 72 26.23 -5.00 6.32
C ARG A 72 25.32 -4.39 5.27
N LEU A 73 25.19 -5.00 4.09
CA LEU A 73 24.32 -4.53 3.02
C LEU A 73 22.84 -4.66 3.38
N LEU A 74 22.43 -5.77 4.00
CA LEU A 74 21.07 -5.96 4.48
C LEU A 74 20.69 -4.93 5.55
N ALA A 75 21.61 -4.60 6.45
CA ALA A 75 21.40 -3.58 7.48
C ALA A 75 21.15 -2.18 6.87
N THR A 76 21.79 -1.84 5.74
CA THR A 76 21.51 -0.57 5.03
C THR A 76 20.08 -0.48 4.49
N ARG A 77 19.39 -1.61 4.38
CA ARG A 77 17.99 -1.72 3.98
C ARG A 77 17.05 -2.03 5.13
N PHE A 78 17.54 -1.90 6.37
CA PHE A 78 16.79 -2.20 7.60
C PHE A 78 16.29 -3.66 7.66
N ILE A 79 16.96 -4.57 6.97
CA ILE A 79 16.65 -5.99 6.99
C ILE A 79 17.50 -6.62 8.09
N ALA A 80 16.83 -7.15 9.11
CA ALA A 80 17.47 -7.90 10.19
C ALA A 80 17.39 -9.41 9.90
N GLY A 81 18.49 -10.14 10.23
CA GLY A 81 18.53 -11.59 10.11
C GLY A 81 19.15 -12.09 8.81
N GLU A 82 18.93 -13.38 8.51
CA GLU A 82 19.59 -14.10 7.41
C GLU A 82 18.68 -14.38 6.21
N LYS A 83 17.46 -13.87 6.24
CA LYS A 83 16.49 -14.09 5.19
C LYS A 83 16.12 -12.78 4.49
N VAL A 84 15.99 -12.85 3.18
CA VAL A 84 15.55 -11.74 2.33
C VAL A 84 14.19 -12.10 1.80
N GLN A 85 13.16 -11.35 2.21
CA GLN A 85 11.83 -11.50 1.64
C GLN A 85 11.87 -11.07 0.19
N THR A 86 11.58 -12.01 -0.71
CA THR A 86 11.69 -11.84 -2.16
C THR A 86 10.32 -12.04 -2.80
N ALA A 87 9.84 -11.03 -3.49
CA ALA A 87 8.59 -11.09 -4.24
C ALA A 87 8.73 -12.01 -5.46
N VAL A 88 7.68 -12.77 -5.74
CA VAL A 88 7.53 -13.56 -6.97
C VAL A 88 6.41 -12.93 -7.77
N ASN A 89 6.69 -12.62 -9.04
CA ASN A 89 5.76 -11.96 -9.94
C ASN A 89 5.70 -12.71 -11.27
N ALA A 90 4.52 -12.68 -11.90
CA ALA A 90 4.32 -13.01 -13.29
C ALA A 90 3.82 -11.76 -14.04
N TYR A 91 3.78 -11.83 -15.36
CA TYR A 91 3.31 -10.72 -16.17
C TYR A 91 2.31 -11.21 -17.21
N LEU A 92 1.18 -10.50 -17.31
CA LEU A 92 0.22 -10.69 -18.37
C LEU A 92 0.36 -9.55 -19.37
N ILE A 93 0.62 -9.89 -20.62
CA ILE A 93 0.80 -8.93 -21.71
C ILE A 93 -0.39 -9.04 -22.64
N ASN A 94 -1.12 -7.93 -22.81
CA ASN A 94 -2.17 -7.80 -23.82
C ASN A 94 -1.61 -7.03 -25.00
N ALA A 95 -1.43 -7.72 -26.13
CA ALA A 95 -0.90 -7.17 -27.36
C ALA A 95 -1.92 -7.35 -28.49
N GLY A 96 -2.78 -6.34 -28.69
CA GLY A 96 -3.76 -6.33 -29.77
C GLY A 96 -4.75 -7.51 -29.71
N GLY A 97 -5.28 -7.79 -28.53
CA GLY A 97 -6.26 -8.88 -28.28
C GLY A 97 -5.64 -10.26 -28.07
N ARG A 98 -4.31 -10.37 -28.07
CA ARG A 98 -3.59 -11.60 -27.67
C ARG A 98 -3.09 -11.44 -26.24
N LEU A 99 -3.42 -12.40 -25.37
CA LEU A 99 -2.92 -12.47 -24.01
C LEU A 99 -1.72 -13.42 -23.95
N ILE A 100 -0.62 -12.95 -23.40
CA ILE A 100 0.61 -13.72 -23.21
C ILE A 100 0.94 -13.68 -21.74
N LEU A 101 0.93 -14.85 -21.08
CA LEU A 101 1.38 -14.97 -19.71
C LEU A 101 2.89 -15.27 -19.70
N VAL A 102 3.64 -14.44 -19.02
CA VAL A 102 5.08 -14.61 -18.80
C VAL A 102 5.29 -15.02 -17.35
N ASP A 103 5.78 -16.22 -17.14
CA ASP A 103 5.82 -16.92 -15.87
C ASP A 103 4.41 -17.34 -15.38
N THR A 104 4.34 -18.40 -14.62
CA THR A 104 3.10 -18.95 -14.05
C THR A 104 3.07 -18.91 -12.52
N GLY A 105 4.07 -18.26 -11.91
CA GLY A 105 4.26 -18.24 -10.47
C GLY A 105 4.83 -19.55 -9.95
N ALA A 106 4.94 -19.64 -8.64
CA ALA A 106 5.54 -20.80 -7.97
C ALA A 106 4.50 -21.75 -7.33
N ALA A 107 3.21 -21.46 -7.47
CA ALA A 107 2.14 -22.18 -6.77
C ALA A 107 2.45 -22.32 -5.28
N LYS A 108 2.40 -23.51 -4.71
CA LYS A 108 2.74 -23.77 -3.30
C LYS A 108 4.12 -24.44 -3.12
N ALA A 109 4.95 -24.45 -4.17
CA ALA A 109 6.23 -25.16 -4.16
C ALA A 109 7.20 -24.67 -3.06
N PHE A 110 7.15 -23.39 -2.72
CA PHE A 110 8.01 -22.78 -1.70
C PHE A 110 7.21 -22.27 -0.48
N GLY A 111 6.00 -22.77 -0.26
CA GLY A 111 5.22 -22.46 0.92
C GLY A 111 3.87 -21.79 0.68
N PRO A 112 3.14 -21.48 1.76
CA PRO A 112 1.76 -20.97 1.66
C PRO A 112 1.66 -19.50 1.21
N THR A 113 2.76 -18.76 1.23
CA THR A 113 2.83 -17.33 0.90
C THR A 113 2.86 -17.04 -0.61
N LEU A 114 2.78 -18.09 -1.44
CA LEU A 114 2.81 -18.06 -2.90
C LEU A 114 1.55 -18.71 -3.51
N GLY A 115 1.38 -18.59 -4.82
CA GLY A 115 0.33 -19.27 -5.58
C GLY A 115 -0.93 -18.45 -5.75
N PHE A 116 -0.80 -17.12 -5.89
CA PHE A 116 -1.94 -16.20 -6.05
C PHE A 116 -2.13 -15.69 -7.49
N ILE A 117 -1.30 -16.13 -8.48
CA ILE A 117 -1.40 -15.63 -9.87
C ILE A 117 -2.81 -15.76 -10.44
N GLY A 118 -3.49 -16.90 -10.29
CA GLY A 118 -4.84 -17.09 -10.81
C GLY A 118 -5.87 -16.17 -10.17
N GLU A 119 -5.70 -15.83 -8.89
CA GLU A 119 -6.53 -14.84 -8.19
C GLU A 119 -6.28 -13.43 -8.73
N GLN A 120 -5.01 -13.07 -8.94
CA GLN A 120 -4.63 -11.75 -9.46
C GLN A 120 -5.07 -11.55 -10.91
N ILE A 121 -5.03 -12.58 -11.76
CA ILE A 121 -5.57 -12.53 -13.13
C ILE A 121 -7.06 -12.18 -13.09
N ARG A 122 -7.87 -12.88 -12.27
CA ARG A 122 -9.30 -12.59 -12.13
C ARG A 122 -9.55 -11.21 -11.55
N ALA A 123 -8.80 -10.79 -10.53
CA ALA A 123 -8.92 -9.47 -9.94
C ALA A 123 -8.56 -8.36 -10.95
N ALA A 124 -7.63 -8.63 -11.87
CA ALA A 124 -7.25 -7.73 -12.95
C ALA A 124 -8.28 -7.67 -14.10
N GLY A 125 -9.33 -8.52 -14.07
CA GLY A 125 -10.41 -8.49 -15.06
C GLY A 125 -10.21 -9.40 -16.28
N TYR A 126 -9.34 -10.42 -16.17
CA TYR A 126 -9.08 -11.40 -17.22
C TYR A 126 -9.63 -12.79 -16.90
#